data_b54f302d54a9a0e3578723a3bd442fce
#
_entry.id   b54f302d54a9a0e3578723a3bd442fce
#
_cell.length_a   1.000
_cell.length_b   1.000
_cell.length_c   1.000
_cell.angle_alpha   90.00
_cell.angle_beta   90.00
_cell.angle_gamma   90.00
#
_symmetry.space_group_name_H-M   'P 1'
#
loop_
_entity.id
_entity.type
_entity.pdbx_description
1 polymer ?
#
loop_
_entity_poly.entity_id
_entity_poly.type
_entity_poly.pdbx_seq_one_letter_code
_entity_poly.pdbx_strand_id
1 'polypeptide(L)'
;MQAKEWAGYEPEGCHPKELISRMTALSVSELIVTTIDSFHDEYICMALENGFDVITEKPMTIDEKKCKRILETQKKTGRKVRVTFNYRYAPVRSQVKELLMTGIIGDILSVDFHWMLNLSHGADYFRRWHRWKKNSGGLMVHKATHHFDLVNWWLNTVPERVFASGDRKFYRPETAGFYGLKNRSERCLDCPEKKKCNFYFDLNKTASLRELYLKNEKFDGYFRDRCVFSSDMDIEDCMNVIVDYKNGTKMSYSLNAFVSWEGYIISFNGTRGRLEHKCEESVYTSGDESVQGALRPEGTWIKIYPNWKPAYSVEIKKSEGGHGGGDPIMLSDIFEPEKQSEDKLKRAADHRSGAWSILTGIAANHSMKKHIPIKIEELVDNLELP
;
A
#
# COMPACT_ATOMS: atom_id res chain seq x y z
N MET A 1 15.73 21.82 -1.31
CA MET A 1 16.98 21.25 -1.86
C MET A 1 16.71 20.08 -2.79
N GLN A 2 16.12 19.00 -2.32
CA GLN A 2 15.84 17.80 -3.15
C GLN A 2 14.85 18.05 -4.31
N ALA A 3 13.79 18.81 -4.07
CA ALA A 3 12.83 19.19 -5.12
C ALA A 3 13.48 20.02 -6.23
N LYS A 4 14.42 20.91 -5.92
CA LYS A 4 15.18 21.67 -6.90
C LYS A 4 16.09 20.76 -7.74
N GLU A 5 16.73 19.78 -7.12
CA GLU A 5 17.60 18.82 -7.79
C GLU A 5 16.81 17.98 -8.82
N TRP A 6 15.62 17.53 -8.45
CA TRP A 6 14.79 16.69 -9.32
C TRP A 6 14.00 17.48 -10.38
N ALA A 7 13.46 18.64 -10.01
CA ALA A 7 12.64 19.45 -10.91
C ALA A 7 13.47 20.37 -11.83
N GLY A 8 14.76 20.61 -11.53
CA GLY A 8 15.57 21.58 -12.23
C GLY A 8 15.26 23.04 -11.90
N TYR A 9 14.28 23.31 -11.03
CA TYR A 9 13.93 24.63 -10.52
C TYR A 9 13.58 24.53 -9.03
N GLU A 10 13.50 25.68 -8.35
CA GLU A 10 13.08 25.73 -6.96
C GLU A 10 11.55 25.85 -6.87
N PRO A 11 10.84 24.81 -6.40
CA PRO A 11 9.40 24.88 -6.23
C PRO A 11 9.01 25.96 -5.21
N GLU A 12 7.94 26.69 -5.51
CA GLU A 12 7.40 27.67 -4.57
C GLU A 12 6.67 26.97 -3.43
N GLY A 13 7.07 27.24 -2.18
CA GLY A 13 6.39 26.76 -0.98
C GLY A 13 5.32 27.75 -0.52
N CYS A 14 4.21 27.23 0.03
CA CYS A 14 3.21 28.07 0.69
C CYS A 14 2.71 27.39 1.98
N HIS A 15 2.13 28.20 2.87
CA HIS A 15 1.46 27.65 4.04
C HIS A 15 0.17 26.90 3.61
N PRO A 16 -0.22 25.76 4.24
CA PRO A 16 -1.43 25.03 3.87
C PRO A 16 -2.70 25.87 3.80
N LYS A 17 -2.85 26.90 4.61
CA LYS A 17 -3.99 27.83 4.59
C LYS A 17 -4.06 28.67 3.30
N GLU A 18 -2.95 28.84 2.60
CA GLU A 18 -2.86 29.62 1.35
C GLU A 18 -2.98 28.72 0.12
N LEU A 19 -3.04 27.39 0.30
CA LEU A 19 -2.97 26.41 -0.80
C LEU A 19 -4.03 26.72 -1.88
N ILE A 20 -5.30 26.85 -1.51
CA ILE A 20 -6.40 27.08 -2.46
C ILE A 20 -6.25 28.41 -3.21
N SER A 21 -5.92 29.50 -2.51
CA SER A 21 -5.70 30.80 -3.14
C SER A 21 -4.53 30.78 -4.13
N ARG A 22 -3.45 30.05 -3.79
CA ARG A 22 -2.31 29.84 -4.69
C ARG A 22 -2.65 29.01 -5.90
N MET A 23 -3.36 27.89 -5.71
CA MET A 23 -3.83 27.04 -6.81
C MET A 23 -4.69 27.84 -7.79
N THR A 24 -5.61 28.67 -7.29
CA THR A 24 -6.46 29.54 -8.09
C THR A 24 -5.64 30.58 -8.87
N ALA A 25 -4.70 31.26 -8.19
CA ALA A 25 -3.85 32.28 -8.80
C ALA A 25 -2.95 31.72 -9.91
N LEU A 26 -2.48 30.48 -9.75
CA LEU A 26 -1.65 29.78 -10.73
C LEU A 26 -2.46 29.04 -11.81
N SER A 27 -3.78 29.08 -11.74
CA SER A 27 -4.70 28.40 -12.69
C SER A 27 -4.40 26.91 -12.84
N VAL A 28 -3.97 26.24 -11.76
CA VAL A 28 -3.77 24.78 -11.75
C VAL A 28 -5.13 24.08 -11.69
N SER A 29 -5.22 22.86 -12.22
CA SER A 29 -6.46 22.08 -12.30
C SER A 29 -6.54 20.94 -11.27
N GLU A 30 -5.41 20.52 -10.72
CA GLU A 30 -5.29 19.31 -9.91
C GLU A 30 -4.40 19.51 -8.68
N LEU A 31 -4.75 18.83 -7.60
CA LEU A 31 -3.93 18.71 -6.39
C LEU A 31 -3.38 17.29 -6.26
N ILE A 32 -2.06 17.16 -6.04
CA ILE A 32 -1.44 15.89 -5.68
C ILE A 32 -1.31 15.81 -4.15
N VAL A 33 -1.92 14.78 -3.53
CA VAL A 33 -1.93 14.58 -2.08
C VAL A 33 -0.97 13.45 -1.71
N THR A 34 0.10 13.79 -0.97
CA THR A 34 1.17 12.87 -0.52
C THR A 34 1.51 13.07 0.96
N THR A 35 0.53 13.49 1.75
CA THR A 35 0.69 13.74 3.19
C THR A 35 0.70 12.43 4.00
N ILE A 36 0.66 12.52 5.33
CA ILE A 36 0.37 11.37 6.19
C ILE A 36 -1.07 10.91 5.91
N ASP A 37 -1.29 9.59 5.81
CA ASP A 37 -2.55 8.98 5.37
C ASP A 37 -3.79 9.54 6.09
N SER A 38 -3.65 9.85 7.38
CA SER A 38 -4.75 10.40 8.20
C SER A 38 -5.20 11.81 7.79
N PHE A 39 -4.45 12.51 6.96
CA PHE A 39 -4.81 13.85 6.47
C PHE A 39 -5.28 13.83 5.01
N HIS A 40 -5.24 12.70 4.32
CA HIS A 40 -5.63 12.63 2.91
C HIS A 40 -7.06 13.14 2.70
N ASP A 41 -8.03 12.73 3.53
CA ASP A 41 -9.42 13.15 3.40
C ASP A 41 -9.62 14.67 3.51
N GLU A 42 -8.83 15.33 4.36
CA GLU A 42 -8.90 16.78 4.54
C GLU A 42 -8.50 17.51 3.25
N TYR A 43 -7.34 17.16 2.67
CA TYR A 43 -6.86 17.80 1.45
C TYR A 43 -7.65 17.38 0.21
N ILE A 44 -8.10 16.13 0.13
CA ILE A 44 -8.97 15.67 -0.96
C ILE A 44 -10.27 16.48 -0.96
N CYS A 45 -11.00 16.51 0.15
CA CYS A 45 -12.28 17.20 0.23
C CYS A 45 -12.11 18.71 -0.01
N MET A 46 -11.07 19.31 0.58
CA MET A 46 -10.77 20.74 0.38
C MET A 46 -10.57 21.07 -1.10
N ALA A 47 -9.81 20.26 -1.84
CA ALA A 47 -9.58 20.48 -3.27
C ALA A 47 -10.88 20.32 -4.08
N LEU A 48 -11.63 19.24 -3.86
CA LEU A 48 -12.88 18.96 -4.56
C LEU A 48 -13.92 20.08 -4.36
N GLU A 49 -14.09 20.54 -3.11
CA GLU A 49 -15.02 21.63 -2.74
C GLU A 49 -14.66 22.97 -3.41
N ASN A 50 -13.39 23.16 -3.77
CA ASN A 50 -12.91 24.36 -4.46
C ASN A 50 -12.74 24.16 -5.97
N GLY A 51 -13.28 23.07 -6.55
CA GLY A 51 -13.34 22.87 -7.99
C GLY A 51 -12.10 22.25 -8.63
N PHE A 52 -11.19 21.70 -7.84
CA PHE A 52 -9.98 21.01 -8.31
C PHE A 52 -10.18 19.49 -8.35
N ASP A 53 -9.56 18.82 -9.31
CA ASP A 53 -9.43 17.37 -9.33
C ASP A 53 -8.27 16.95 -8.42
N VAL A 54 -8.23 15.68 -8.02
CA VAL A 54 -7.24 15.18 -7.06
C VAL A 54 -6.56 13.91 -7.55
N ILE A 55 -5.25 13.87 -7.40
CA ILE A 55 -4.43 12.66 -7.46
C ILE A 55 -3.94 12.40 -6.04
N THR A 56 -4.29 11.27 -5.44
CA THR A 56 -3.88 10.95 -4.07
C THR A 56 -3.02 9.71 -4.00
N GLU A 57 -1.99 9.76 -3.14
CA GLU A 57 -1.28 8.56 -2.73
C GLU A 57 -2.23 7.59 -2.02
N LYS A 58 -1.86 6.32 -2.11
CA LYS A 58 -2.52 5.25 -1.36
C LYS A 58 -2.00 5.19 0.10
N PRO A 59 -2.81 4.78 1.06
CA PRO A 59 -4.26 4.51 0.99
C PRO A 59 -5.05 5.80 0.79
N MET A 60 -6.22 5.72 0.17
CA MET A 60 -7.05 6.91 -0.04
C MET A 60 -7.37 7.65 1.28
N THR A 61 -7.58 6.92 2.36
CA THR A 61 -7.66 7.39 3.75
C THR A 61 -7.56 6.22 4.73
N ILE A 62 -7.81 6.42 6.03
CA ILE A 62 -7.50 5.45 7.09
C ILE A 62 -8.71 4.83 7.82
N ASP A 63 -9.89 5.41 7.73
CA ASP A 63 -11.10 4.93 8.40
C ASP A 63 -12.38 5.15 7.57
N GLU A 64 -13.48 4.49 7.99
CA GLU A 64 -14.76 4.52 7.27
C GLU A 64 -15.42 5.89 7.25
N LYS A 65 -15.25 6.72 8.29
CA LYS A 65 -15.87 8.05 8.36
C LYS A 65 -15.23 9.00 7.36
N LYS A 66 -13.90 8.98 7.30
CA LYS A 66 -13.10 9.73 6.33
C LYS A 66 -13.36 9.26 4.90
N CYS A 67 -13.48 7.94 4.70
CA CYS A 67 -13.87 7.36 3.43
C CYS A 67 -15.23 7.88 2.96
N LYS A 68 -16.26 7.81 3.82
CA LYS A 68 -17.61 8.31 3.54
C LYS A 68 -17.58 9.80 3.19
N ARG A 69 -16.83 10.62 3.92
CA ARG A 69 -16.67 12.05 3.65
C ARG A 69 -16.11 12.30 2.24
N ILE A 70 -15.07 11.57 1.81
CA ILE A 70 -14.52 11.70 0.46
C ILE A 70 -15.57 11.35 -0.60
N LEU A 71 -16.28 10.22 -0.43
CA LEU A 71 -17.29 9.76 -1.38
C LEU A 71 -18.45 10.77 -1.51
N GLU A 72 -18.96 11.29 -0.39
CA GLU A 72 -20.02 12.30 -0.36
C GLU A 72 -19.56 13.62 -1.01
N THR A 73 -18.34 14.07 -0.73
CA THR A 73 -17.78 15.28 -1.32
C THR A 73 -17.55 15.10 -2.83
N GLN A 74 -17.03 13.96 -3.25
CA GLN A 74 -16.86 13.64 -4.67
C GLN A 74 -18.21 13.65 -5.40
N LYS A 75 -19.23 12.98 -4.84
CA LYS A 75 -20.57 12.93 -5.40
C LYS A 75 -21.21 14.31 -5.53
N LYS A 76 -21.04 15.16 -4.51
CA LYS A 76 -21.55 16.54 -4.49
C LYS A 76 -20.90 17.43 -5.53
N THR A 77 -19.58 17.28 -5.74
CA THR A 77 -18.80 18.19 -6.59
C THR A 77 -18.67 17.70 -8.03
N GLY A 78 -18.80 16.40 -8.27
CA GLY A 78 -18.56 15.75 -9.56
C GLY A 78 -17.10 15.80 -10.01
N ARG A 79 -16.16 16.24 -9.14
CA ARG A 79 -14.74 16.30 -9.43
C ARG A 79 -14.12 14.90 -9.43
N LYS A 80 -12.94 14.77 -10.05
CA LYS A 80 -12.25 13.48 -10.16
C LYS A 80 -11.30 13.26 -8.99
N VAL A 81 -11.23 12.01 -8.53
CA VAL A 81 -10.21 11.55 -7.59
C VAL A 81 -9.56 10.32 -8.20
N ARG A 82 -8.24 10.39 -8.43
CA ARG A 82 -7.40 9.29 -8.87
C ARG A 82 -6.57 8.80 -7.69
N VAL A 83 -6.54 7.48 -7.46
CA VAL A 83 -5.72 6.85 -6.42
C VAL A 83 -4.53 6.14 -7.07
N THR A 84 -3.31 6.39 -6.60
CA THR A 84 -2.07 5.91 -7.23
C THR A 84 -1.76 4.45 -6.91
N PHE A 85 -2.59 3.53 -7.38
CA PHE A 85 -2.33 2.09 -7.27
C PHE A 85 -1.31 1.61 -8.32
N ASN A 86 -0.04 1.96 -8.13
CA ASN A 86 1.06 1.64 -9.01
C ASN A 86 1.25 0.12 -9.24
N TYR A 87 0.84 -0.73 -8.29
CA TYR A 87 0.92 -2.19 -8.42
C TYR A 87 0.14 -2.74 -9.62
N ARG A 88 -0.98 -2.13 -10.02
CA ARG A 88 -1.73 -2.53 -11.22
C ARG A 88 -0.91 -2.35 -12.51
N TYR A 89 0.03 -1.39 -12.52
CA TYR A 89 0.84 -1.04 -13.67
C TYR A 89 2.11 -1.89 -13.83
N ALA A 90 2.51 -2.62 -12.78
CA ALA A 90 3.67 -3.51 -12.87
C ALA A 90 3.45 -4.57 -13.98
N PRO A 91 4.37 -4.71 -14.96
CA PRO A 91 4.18 -5.57 -16.13
C PRO A 91 3.79 -7.01 -15.82
N VAL A 92 4.41 -7.61 -14.80
CA VAL A 92 4.10 -9.00 -14.41
C VAL A 92 2.71 -9.12 -13.76
N ARG A 93 2.25 -8.10 -13.02
CA ARG A 93 0.92 -8.08 -12.40
C ARG A 93 -0.18 -7.83 -13.43
N SER A 94 0.10 -6.94 -14.39
CA SER A 94 -0.75 -6.76 -15.57
C SER A 94 -0.84 -8.04 -16.39
N GLN A 95 0.24 -8.80 -16.53
CA GLN A 95 0.25 -10.10 -17.22
C GLN A 95 -0.65 -11.14 -16.52
N VAL A 96 -0.66 -11.18 -15.18
CA VAL A 96 -1.61 -12.02 -14.44
C VAL A 96 -3.04 -11.63 -14.81
N LYS A 97 -3.38 -10.33 -14.85
CA LYS A 97 -4.71 -9.85 -15.26
C LYS A 97 -5.06 -10.29 -16.67
N GLU A 98 -4.14 -10.12 -17.62
CA GLU A 98 -4.32 -10.56 -19.01
C GLU A 98 -4.64 -12.06 -19.06
N LEU A 99 -3.85 -12.90 -18.39
CA LEU A 99 -4.07 -14.35 -18.35
C LEU A 99 -5.43 -14.72 -17.77
N LEU A 100 -5.84 -14.10 -16.67
CA LEU A 100 -7.15 -14.34 -16.06
C LEU A 100 -8.30 -13.94 -17.00
N MET A 101 -8.16 -12.81 -17.71
CA MET A 101 -9.14 -12.34 -18.70
C MET A 101 -9.32 -13.28 -19.90
N THR A 102 -8.31 -14.10 -20.25
CA THR A 102 -8.48 -15.13 -21.29
C THR A 102 -9.38 -16.29 -20.87
N GLY A 103 -9.73 -16.39 -19.58
CA GLY A 103 -10.45 -17.53 -19.03
C GLY A 103 -9.61 -18.82 -18.97
N ILE A 104 -8.28 -18.71 -18.96
CA ILE A 104 -7.34 -19.84 -19.03
C ILE A 104 -7.57 -20.87 -17.91
N ILE A 105 -8.04 -20.42 -16.74
CA ILE A 105 -8.40 -21.28 -15.59
C ILE A 105 -9.93 -21.37 -15.37
N GLY A 106 -10.75 -20.78 -16.26
CA GLY A 106 -12.20 -20.71 -16.12
C GLY A 106 -12.66 -19.69 -15.08
N ASP A 107 -13.84 -19.90 -14.46
CA ASP A 107 -14.37 -19.06 -13.40
C ASP A 107 -13.56 -19.26 -12.12
N ILE A 108 -13.16 -18.16 -11.49
CA ILE A 108 -12.32 -18.19 -10.28
C ILE A 108 -13.21 -18.44 -9.07
N LEU A 109 -12.94 -19.52 -8.34
CA LEU A 109 -13.70 -19.97 -7.18
C LEU A 109 -13.05 -19.54 -5.86
N SER A 110 -11.71 -19.59 -5.80
CA SER A 110 -10.97 -19.16 -4.62
C SER A 110 -9.59 -18.58 -4.94
N VAL A 111 -9.08 -17.77 -4.02
CA VAL A 111 -7.76 -17.14 -4.06
C VAL A 111 -7.02 -17.41 -2.76
N ASP A 112 -5.75 -17.83 -2.85
CA ASP A 112 -4.83 -17.94 -1.71
C ASP A 112 -3.73 -16.91 -1.90
N PHE A 113 -3.58 -15.97 -0.98
CA PHE A 113 -2.65 -14.86 -1.11
C PHE A 113 -1.82 -14.66 0.16
N HIS A 114 -0.50 -14.79 0.05
CA HIS A 114 0.44 -14.64 1.16
C HIS A 114 1.42 -13.52 0.84
N TRP A 115 1.38 -12.44 1.63
CA TRP A 115 2.34 -11.34 1.53
C TRP A 115 3.40 -11.43 2.61
N MET A 116 4.65 -11.34 2.20
CA MET A 116 5.84 -11.37 3.02
C MET A 116 6.53 -10.01 3.01
N LEU A 117 6.65 -9.37 4.19
CA LEU A 117 7.50 -8.20 4.38
C LEU A 117 8.80 -8.64 5.03
N ASN A 118 9.92 -8.33 4.38
CA ASN A 118 11.25 -8.57 4.93
C ASN A 118 11.42 -7.81 6.27
N LEU A 119 12.24 -8.37 7.16
CA LEU A 119 12.55 -7.78 8.47
C LEU A 119 12.93 -6.30 8.41
N SER A 120 13.70 -5.86 7.41
CA SER A 120 14.13 -4.46 7.29
C SER A 120 12.98 -3.54 6.87
N HIS A 121 12.21 -3.93 5.87
CA HIS A 121 11.04 -3.18 5.39
C HIS A 121 9.90 -3.23 6.42
N GLY A 122 9.63 -4.42 6.99
CA GLY A 122 8.64 -4.57 8.07
C GLY A 122 8.98 -3.67 9.26
N ALA A 123 10.23 -3.71 9.76
CA ALA A 123 10.69 -2.85 10.84
C ALA A 123 10.47 -1.35 10.57
N ASP A 124 10.50 -0.94 9.29
CA ASP A 124 10.32 0.45 8.91
C ASP A 124 8.94 1.00 9.28
N TYR A 125 7.89 0.18 9.20
CA TYR A 125 6.54 0.56 9.67
C TYR A 125 6.47 0.74 11.19
N PHE A 126 7.26 -0.02 11.95
CA PHE A 126 7.32 0.07 13.42
C PHE A 126 8.25 1.18 13.93
N ARG A 127 9.06 1.81 13.06
CA ARG A 127 9.87 3.00 13.39
C ARG A 127 9.15 4.30 13.16
N ARG A 128 8.40 4.38 12.08
CA ARG A 128 7.81 5.60 11.53
C ARG A 128 6.45 5.90 12.15
N TRP A 129 5.82 6.98 11.71
CA TRP A 129 4.47 7.40 12.09
C TRP A 129 3.40 6.33 11.84
N HIS A 130 3.69 5.36 10.96
CA HIS A 130 2.84 4.21 10.65
C HIS A 130 2.54 3.33 11.86
N ARG A 131 3.39 3.35 12.88
CA ARG A 131 3.27 2.56 14.11
C ARG A 131 1.99 2.79 14.91
N TRP A 132 1.26 3.84 14.57
CA TRP A 132 -0.02 4.18 15.19
C TRP A 132 -1.16 4.14 14.18
N LYS A 133 -2.20 3.35 14.45
CA LYS A 133 -3.39 3.24 13.60
C LYS A 133 -4.06 4.58 13.34
N LYS A 134 -4.01 5.51 14.29
CA LYS A 134 -4.54 6.88 14.11
C LYS A 134 -3.91 7.64 12.95
N ASN A 135 -2.70 7.26 12.52
CA ASN A 135 -1.99 7.88 11.42
C ASN A 135 -2.11 7.09 10.10
N SER A 136 -2.14 5.75 10.19
CA SER A 136 -1.99 4.85 9.04
C SER A 136 -3.17 3.89 8.82
N GLY A 137 -4.07 3.75 9.79
CA GLY A 137 -5.06 2.68 9.78
C GLY A 137 -4.47 1.28 10.04
N GLY A 138 -3.16 1.16 10.35
CA GLY A 138 -2.44 -0.11 10.49
C GLY A 138 -2.08 -0.75 9.15
N LEU A 139 -1.35 -1.88 9.19
CA LEU A 139 -0.87 -2.54 7.98
C LEU A 139 -1.98 -3.09 7.09
N MET A 140 -3.15 -3.43 7.64
CA MET A 140 -4.31 -3.85 6.85
C MET A 140 -4.86 -2.74 5.96
N VAL A 141 -4.71 -1.47 6.35
CA VAL A 141 -5.10 -0.31 5.54
C VAL A 141 -3.90 0.21 4.76
N HIS A 142 -2.80 0.57 5.43
CA HIS A 142 -1.67 1.23 4.78
C HIS A 142 -0.97 0.37 3.72
N LYS A 143 -0.62 -0.90 4.07
CA LYS A 143 0.11 -1.80 3.15
C LYS A 143 -0.83 -2.69 2.35
N ALA A 144 -1.79 -3.34 3.03
CA ALA A 144 -2.65 -4.30 2.38
C ALA A 144 -3.68 -3.67 1.43
N THR A 145 -3.85 -2.34 1.43
CA THR A 145 -4.65 -1.65 0.41
C THR A 145 -4.20 -2.00 -1.01
N HIS A 146 -2.89 -2.07 -1.28
CA HIS A 146 -2.37 -2.54 -2.57
C HIS A 146 -2.81 -3.97 -2.90
N HIS A 147 -2.82 -4.84 -1.88
CA HIS A 147 -3.08 -6.26 -2.04
C HIS A 147 -4.57 -6.51 -2.30
N PHE A 148 -5.44 -5.87 -1.53
CA PHE A 148 -6.89 -5.94 -1.71
C PHE A 148 -7.30 -5.29 -3.03
N ASP A 149 -6.70 -4.17 -3.38
CA ASP A 149 -6.92 -3.52 -4.67
C ASP A 149 -6.54 -4.43 -5.84
N LEU A 150 -5.36 -5.08 -5.81
CA LEU A 150 -4.94 -6.02 -6.84
C LEU A 150 -5.94 -7.16 -7.00
N VAL A 151 -6.39 -7.79 -5.91
CA VAL A 151 -7.32 -8.91 -6.01
C VAL A 151 -8.68 -8.45 -6.52
N ASN A 152 -9.21 -7.32 -6.04
CA ASN A 152 -10.45 -6.74 -6.55
C ASN A 152 -10.35 -6.49 -8.06
N TRP A 153 -9.24 -5.93 -8.52
CA TRP A 153 -8.98 -5.66 -9.93
C TRP A 153 -8.78 -6.94 -10.75
N TRP A 154 -8.00 -7.92 -10.25
CA TRP A 154 -7.81 -9.20 -10.95
C TRP A 154 -9.11 -9.97 -11.11
N LEU A 155 -9.95 -10.02 -10.07
CA LEU A 155 -11.23 -10.71 -10.06
C LEU A 155 -12.37 -9.95 -10.77
N ASN A 156 -12.18 -8.64 -10.99
CA ASN A 156 -13.23 -7.73 -11.46
C ASN A 156 -14.51 -7.80 -10.58
N THR A 157 -14.31 -7.83 -9.26
CA THR A 157 -15.39 -7.89 -8.26
C THR A 157 -14.94 -7.17 -6.98
N VAL A 158 -15.83 -7.06 -6.01
CA VAL A 158 -15.57 -6.36 -4.75
C VAL A 158 -15.89 -7.25 -3.54
N PRO A 159 -15.22 -7.01 -2.40
CA PRO A 159 -15.48 -7.75 -1.18
C PRO A 159 -16.90 -7.47 -0.63
N GLU A 160 -17.49 -8.48 -0.02
CA GLU A 160 -18.80 -8.39 0.64
C GLU A 160 -18.62 -8.45 2.17
N ARG A 161 -17.82 -9.41 2.65
CA ARG A 161 -17.64 -9.70 4.06
C ARG A 161 -16.20 -10.10 4.37
N VAL A 162 -15.70 -9.66 5.52
CA VAL A 162 -14.32 -9.88 5.98
C VAL A 162 -14.30 -10.45 7.38
N PHE A 163 -13.51 -11.51 7.61
CA PHE A 163 -13.13 -12.00 8.94
C PHE A 163 -11.61 -11.99 9.07
N ALA A 164 -11.09 -11.52 10.19
CA ALA A 164 -9.65 -11.40 10.40
C ALA A 164 -9.24 -11.75 11.83
N SER A 165 -8.02 -12.30 11.94
CA SER A 165 -7.29 -12.49 13.20
C SER A 165 -5.88 -11.94 13.03
N GLY A 166 -5.38 -11.23 14.03
CA GLY A 166 -4.05 -10.65 13.98
C GLY A 166 -3.60 -10.09 15.31
N ASP A 167 -2.29 -10.03 15.47
CA ASP A 167 -1.63 -9.56 16.69
C ASP A 167 -0.27 -8.95 16.36
N ARG A 168 0.32 -8.22 17.33
CA ARG A 168 1.74 -7.88 17.32
C ARG A 168 2.51 -8.97 18.06
N LYS A 169 3.21 -9.83 17.31
CA LYS A 169 3.94 -10.98 17.83
C LYS A 169 5.45 -10.81 17.84
N PHE A 170 5.99 -10.08 16.87
CA PHE A 170 7.43 -9.96 16.66
C PHE A 170 7.98 -8.60 17.14
N TYR A 171 7.43 -7.47 16.70
CA TYR A 171 7.93 -6.13 17.07
C TYR A 171 7.42 -5.69 18.45
N ARG A 172 7.93 -6.37 19.53
CA ARG A 172 7.53 -6.14 20.92
C ARG A 172 8.71 -6.30 21.88
N PRO A 173 8.61 -5.78 23.12
CA PRO A 173 9.71 -5.81 24.10
C PRO A 173 10.28 -7.22 24.38
N GLU A 174 9.44 -8.25 24.39
CA GLU A 174 9.85 -9.64 24.67
C GLU A 174 10.80 -10.18 23.60
N THR A 175 10.54 -9.84 22.33
CA THR A 175 11.42 -10.22 21.21
C THR A 175 12.80 -9.56 21.32
N ALA A 176 12.86 -8.31 21.76
CA ALA A 176 14.14 -7.66 22.03
C ALA A 176 14.91 -8.36 23.16
N GLY A 177 14.20 -8.84 24.18
CA GLY A 177 14.79 -9.68 25.23
C GLY A 177 15.42 -10.96 24.70
N PHE A 178 14.75 -11.62 23.76
CA PHE A 178 15.26 -12.79 23.05
C PHE A 178 16.57 -12.50 22.30
N TYR A 179 16.68 -11.31 21.67
CA TYR A 179 17.93 -10.87 21.03
C TYR A 179 18.98 -10.28 22.01
N GLY A 180 18.75 -10.36 23.32
CA GLY A 180 19.67 -9.84 24.34
C GLY A 180 19.78 -8.32 24.41
N LEU A 181 18.82 -7.60 23.82
CA LEU A 181 18.77 -6.14 23.79
C LEU A 181 18.06 -5.59 25.04
N LYS A 182 18.74 -5.56 26.18
CA LYS A 182 18.16 -5.22 27.50
C LYS A 182 18.10 -3.73 27.79
N ASN A 183 19.06 -2.93 27.28
CA ASN A 183 19.23 -1.52 27.62
C ASN A 183 18.88 -0.60 26.42
N ARG A 184 17.71 -0.85 25.81
CA ARG A 184 17.27 -0.08 24.64
C ARG A 184 16.82 1.32 25.04
N SER A 185 17.14 2.29 24.18
CA SER A 185 16.54 3.63 24.20
C SER A 185 15.24 3.66 23.39
N GLU A 186 14.45 4.74 23.49
CA GLU A 186 13.24 4.96 22.71
C GLU A 186 13.52 5.13 21.21
N ARG A 187 14.77 5.49 20.87
CA ARG A 187 15.23 5.72 19.49
C ARG A 187 16.63 5.17 19.27
N CYS A 188 17.00 4.97 18.00
CA CYS A 188 18.28 4.39 17.62
C CYS A 188 19.46 5.34 17.83
N LEU A 189 19.29 6.65 17.63
CA LEU A 189 20.37 7.66 17.66
C LEU A 189 21.24 7.52 18.93
N ASP A 190 20.61 7.44 20.09
CA ASP A 190 21.28 7.40 21.40
C ASP A 190 21.22 6.01 22.05
N CYS A 191 20.92 4.98 21.29
CA CYS A 191 20.74 3.63 21.82
C CYS A 191 22.10 2.99 22.19
N PRO A 192 22.34 2.56 23.43
CA PRO A 192 23.57 1.89 23.82
C PRO A 192 23.73 0.50 23.17
N GLU A 193 22.64 -0.13 22.73
CA GLU A 193 22.64 -1.44 22.09
C GLU A 193 22.91 -1.39 20.57
N LYS A 194 23.18 -0.22 19.98
CA LYS A 194 23.33 -0.03 18.53
C LYS A 194 24.32 -0.99 17.85
N LYS A 195 25.37 -1.40 18.53
CA LYS A 195 26.38 -2.34 17.97
C LYS A 195 25.91 -3.80 17.90
N LYS A 196 24.88 -4.17 18.69
CA LYS A 196 24.35 -5.53 18.76
C LYS A 196 22.99 -5.66 18.05
N CYS A 197 22.33 -4.55 17.82
CA CYS A 197 20.95 -4.54 17.29
C CYS A 197 20.94 -4.60 15.77
N ASN A 198 20.48 -5.70 15.20
CA ASN A 198 20.29 -5.84 13.75
C ASN A 198 19.21 -4.89 13.19
N PHE A 199 18.39 -4.28 14.06
CA PHE A 199 17.38 -3.30 13.71
C PHE A 199 17.85 -1.86 13.92
N TYR A 200 19.14 -1.66 14.24
CA TYR A 200 19.69 -0.31 14.37
C TYR A 200 19.54 0.47 13.06
N PHE A 201 19.02 1.69 13.15
CA PHE A 201 18.79 2.57 12.03
C PHE A 201 19.61 3.84 12.20
N ASP A 202 20.63 4.00 11.37
CA ASP A 202 21.56 5.14 11.45
C ASP A 202 21.09 6.30 10.58
N LEU A 203 20.58 7.37 11.19
CA LEU A 203 20.17 8.59 10.49
C LEU A 203 21.34 9.35 9.86
N ASN A 204 22.58 9.04 10.23
CA ASN A 204 23.77 9.63 9.64
C ASN A 204 24.33 8.83 8.46
N LYS A 205 23.74 7.66 8.14
CA LYS A 205 24.25 6.75 7.11
C LYS A 205 24.29 7.40 5.72
N THR A 206 23.27 8.18 5.36
CA THR A 206 23.20 8.88 4.08
C THR A 206 22.95 10.37 4.26
N ALA A 207 23.30 11.17 3.26
CA ALA A 207 22.99 12.59 3.24
C ALA A 207 21.46 12.80 3.26
N SER A 208 20.73 12.00 2.50
CA SER A 208 19.28 12.05 2.41
C SER A 208 18.59 11.83 3.78
N LEU A 209 18.97 10.81 4.54
CA LEU A 209 18.42 10.56 5.88
C LEU A 209 18.70 11.72 6.84
N ARG A 210 19.91 12.25 6.80
CA ARG A 210 20.30 13.37 7.66
C ARG A 210 19.55 14.64 7.31
N GLU A 211 19.50 15.00 6.03
CA GLU A 211 18.90 16.26 5.57
C GLU A 211 17.36 16.24 5.65
N LEU A 212 16.72 15.11 5.31
CA LEU A 212 15.26 15.03 5.31
C LEU A 212 14.67 14.81 6.70
N TYR A 213 15.36 14.09 7.58
CA TYR A 213 14.80 13.70 8.87
C TYR A 213 15.55 14.32 10.05
N LEU A 214 16.81 13.98 10.28
CA LEU A 214 17.51 14.36 11.51
C LEU A 214 17.55 15.88 11.71
N LYS A 215 17.86 16.66 10.67
CA LYS A 215 17.91 18.13 10.75
C LYS A 215 16.55 18.79 10.90
N ASN A 216 15.47 18.07 10.54
CA ASN A 216 14.11 18.61 10.53
C ASN A 216 13.29 18.23 11.76
N GLU A 217 13.77 17.37 12.66
CA GLU A 217 13.11 16.99 13.91
C GLU A 217 12.63 18.20 14.75
N LYS A 218 13.33 19.30 14.68
CA LYS A 218 13.03 20.54 15.39
C LYS A 218 11.76 21.26 14.92
N PHE A 219 11.25 20.94 13.72
CA PHE A 219 10.07 21.60 13.14
C PHE A 219 8.75 20.90 13.49
N ASP A 220 8.75 19.57 13.56
CA ASP A 220 7.54 18.77 13.75
C ASP A 220 7.63 17.73 14.87
N GLY A 221 8.84 17.56 15.46
CA GLY A 221 9.08 16.54 16.48
C GLY A 221 9.02 15.10 15.97
N TYR A 222 9.11 14.90 14.66
CA TYR A 222 9.07 13.58 14.06
C TYR A 222 10.43 12.86 14.17
N PHE A 223 10.46 11.73 14.88
CA PHE A 223 11.62 10.85 15.00
C PHE A 223 11.49 9.66 14.04
N ARG A 224 12.38 9.62 13.03
CA ARG A 224 12.41 8.60 12.00
C ARG A 224 12.97 7.25 12.49
N ASP A 225 13.70 7.24 13.58
CA ASP A 225 14.50 6.13 14.11
C ASP A 225 13.99 5.57 15.46
N ARG A 226 12.66 5.60 15.68
CA ARG A 226 12.09 5.03 16.91
C ARG A 226 12.41 3.53 17.03
N CYS A 227 12.55 3.07 18.27
CA CYS A 227 12.80 1.66 18.56
C CYS A 227 11.60 0.81 18.10
N VAL A 228 11.88 -0.23 17.31
CA VAL A 228 10.84 -1.16 16.78
C VAL A 228 10.30 -2.11 17.84
N PHE A 229 10.94 -2.19 19.01
CA PHE A 229 10.55 -3.06 20.11
C PHE A 229 9.92 -2.30 21.29
N SER A 230 9.53 -1.04 21.09
CA SER A 230 8.83 -0.30 22.15
C SER A 230 7.37 -0.76 22.30
N SER A 231 6.77 -0.42 23.45
CA SER A 231 5.38 -0.80 23.76
C SER A 231 4.34 0.15 23.18
N ASP A 232 4.72 1.38 22.81
CA ASP A 232 3.87 2.52 22.45
C ASP A 232 3.32 2.48 21.03
N MET A 233 3.01 1.31 20.49
CA MET A 233 2.46 1.14 19.14
C MET A 233 1.28 0.18 19.14
N ASP A 234 0.35 0.36 18.20
CA ASP A 234 -0.93 -0.35 18.17
C ASP A 234 -1.22 -1.09 16.85
N ILE A 235 -0.22 -1.21 15.95
CA ILE A 235 -0.34 -1.97 14.71
C ILE A 235 0.10 -3.43 14.91
N GLU A 236 -0.53 -4.32 14.15
CA GLU A 236 -0.21 -5.76 14.09
C GLU A 236 0.93 -6.04 13.11
N ASP A 237 1.66 -7.15 13.31
CA ASP A 237 2.73 -7.63 12.43
C ASP A 237 2.47 -9.04 11.86
N CYS A 238 1.46 -9.76 12.39
CA CYS A 238 1.06 -11.10 12.00
C CYS A 238 -0.46 -11.15 11.84
N MET A 239 -0.95 -11.28 10.61
CA MET A 239 -2.38 -11.16 10.32
C MET A 239 -2.84 -12.17 9.28
N ASN A 240 -4.04 -12.73 9.51
CA ASN A 240 -4.74 -13.60 8.58
C ASN A 240 -6.16 -13.09 8.34
N VAL A 241 -6.61 -13.11 7.10
CA VAL A 241 -7.89 -12.56 6.68
C VAL A 241 -8.61 -13.52 5.74
N ILE A 242 -9.91 -13.69 5.93
CA ILE A 242 -10.82 -14.37 5.01
C ILE A 242 -11.74 -13.31 4.41
N VAL A 243 -11.89 -13.30 3.09
CA VAL A 243 -12.76 -12.38 2.36
C VAL A 243 -13.76 -13.16 1.51
N ASP A 244 -15.04 -12.88 1.69
CA ASP A 244 -16.10 -13.28 0.77
C ASP A 244 -16.32 -12.16 -0.26
N TYR A 245 -16.28 -12.48 -1.54
CA TYR A 245 -16.54 -11.55 -2.64
C TYR A 245 -17.98 -11.64 -3.13
N LYS A 246 -18.53 -10.55 -3.69
CA LYS A 246 -19.93 -10.49 -4.19
C LYS A 246 -20.24 -11.52 -5.28
N ASN A 247 -19.24 -11.92 -6.08
CA ASN A 247 -19.40 -12.98 -7.09
C ASN A 247 -19.28 -14.40 -6.54
N GLY A 248 -19.19 -14.57 -5.22
CA GLY A 248 -19.06 -15.85 -4.54
C GLY A 248 -17.62 -16.36 -4.34
N THR A 249 -16.62 -15.75 -4.98
CA THR A 249 -15.20 -16.10 -4.79
C THR A 249 -14.81 -15.95 -3.30
N LYS A 250 -13.98 -16.86 -2.81
CA LYS A 250 -13.41 -16.81 -1.45
C LYS A 250 -11.92 -16.50 -1.51
N MET A 251 -11.41 -15.66 -0.60
CA MET A 251 -9.98 -15.43 -0.48
C MET A 251 -9.48 -15.73 0.94
N SER A 252 -8.39 -16.48 1.03
CA SER A 252 -7.53 -16.51 2.19
C SER A 252 -6.34 -15.56 1.96
N TYR A 253 -6.07 -14.69 2.93
CA TYR A 253 -4.97 -13.73 2.86
C TYR A 253 -4.16 -13.74 4.14
N SER A 254 -2.83 -13.60 4.03
CA SER A 254 -1.97 -13.35 5.19
C SER A 254 -0.93 -12.27 4.91
N LEU A 255 -0.60 -11.50 5.96
CA LEU A 255 0.52 -10.56 5.97
C LEU A 255 1.37 -10.82 7.20
N ASN A 256 2.67 -11.07 6.97
CA ASN A 256 3.68 -11.21 8.01
C ASN A 256 4.78 -10.17 7.77
N ALA A 257 5.02 -9.29 8.76
CA ALA A 257 5.94 -8.16 8.63
C ALA A 257 7.35 -8.42 9.18
N PHE A 258 7.74 -9.71 9.32
CA PHE A 258 8.99 -10.12 9.99
C PHE A 258 9.65 -11.34 9.35
N VAL A 259 9.48 -11.51 8.05
CA VAL A 259 10.01 -12.68 7.34
C VAL A 259 11.34 -12.40 6.65
N SER A 260 11.99 -13.41 6.12
CA SER A 260 13.35 -13.36 5.59
C SER A 260 13.47 -12.88 4.14
N TRP A 261 12.36 -12.70 3.42
CA TRP A 261 12.31 -12.25 2.04
C TRP A 261 11.14 -11.28 1.79
N GLU A 262 11.17 -10.56 0.69
CA GLU A 262 10.15 -9.59 0.30
C GLU A 262 9.38 -10.07 -0.91
N GLY A 263 8.04 -9.93 -0.87
CA GLY A 263 7.18 -10.25 -1.99
C GLY A 263 5.96 -11.05 -1.60
N TYR A 264 5.44 -11.85 -2.56
CA TYR A 264 4.23 -12.62 -2.32
C TYR A 264 4.14 -13.90 -3.14
N ILE A 265 3.25 -14.78 -2.67
CA ILE A 265 2.74 -15.94 -3.42
C ILE A 265 1.23 -15.79 -3.50
N ILE A 266 0.67 -15.90 -4.69
CA ILE A 266 -0.78 -15.92 -4.92
C ILE A 266 -1.17 -17.07 -5.82
N SER A 267 -2.34 -17.65 -5.56
CA SER A 267 -2.93 -18.71 -6.36
C SER A 267 -4.39 -18.41 -6.63
N PHE A 268 -4.81 -18.61 -7.85
CA PHE A 268 -6.20 -18.53 -8.29
C PHE A 268 -6.66 -19.92 -8.66
N ASN A 269 -7.69 -20.44 -7.99
CA ASN A 269 -8.30 -21.73 -8.24
C ASN A 269 -9.58 -21.55 -9.05
N GLY A 270 -9.61 -22.05 -10.25
CA GLY A 270 -10.72 -21.89 -11.16
C GLY A 270 -11.33 -23.22 -11.61
N THR A 271 -12.44 -23.13 -12.34
CA THR A 271 -13.19 -24.32 -12.83
C THR A 271 -12.43 -25.16 -13.86
N ARG A 272 -11.40 -24.58 -14.51
CA ARG A 272 -10.59 -25.26 -15.56
C ARG A 272 -9.14 -25.46 -15.17
N GLY A 273 -8.71 -24.97 -14.02
CA GLY A 273 -7.32 -25.09 -13.59
C GLY A 273 -6.96 -24.11 -12.49
N ARG A 274 -5.66 -24.01 -12.24
CA ARG A 274 -5.07 -23.15 -11.24
C ARG A 274 -3.97 -22.28 -11.87
N LEU A 275 -3.92 -21.01 -11.51
CA LEU A 275 -2.80 -20.13 -11.79
C LEU A 275 -2.07 -19.83 -10.49
N GLU A 276 -0.76 -20.04 -10.47
CA GLU A 276 0.09 -19.63 -9.36
C GLU A 276 1.07 -18.56 -9.82
N HIS A 277 1.29 -17.56 -8.98
CA HIS A 277 2.26 -16.52 -9.21
C HIS A 277 3.04 -16.24 -7.93
N LYS A 278 4.37 -16.36 -8.01
CA LYS A 278 5.31 -15.82 -7.04
C LYS A 278 5.92 -14.55 -7.59
N CYS A 279 5.96 -13.51 -6.78
CA CYS A 279 6.65 -12.27 -7.08
C CYS A 279 7.65 -12.00 -5.96
N GLU A 280 8.94 -11.96 -6.28
CA GLU A 280 9.99 -11.60 -5.34
C GLU A 280 10.48 -10.18 -5.64
N GLU A 281 10.58 -9.38 -4.60
CA GLU A 281 10.94 -7.96 -4.70
C GLU A 281 12.23 -7.68 -3.92
N SER A 282 12.94 -6.61 -4.29
CA SER A 282 14.04 -6.09 -3.48
C SER A 282 13.51 -5.50 -2.18
N VAL A 283 14.29 -5.65 -1.13
CA VAL A 283 13.99 -5.05 0.18
C VAL A 283 14.15 -3.53 0.06
N TYR A 284 13.22 -2.81 0.64
CA TYR A 284 13.19 -1.36 0.63
C TYR A 284 13.07 -0.79 2.05
N THR A 285 13.81 0.27 2.31
CA THR A 285 13.69 1.06 3.54
C THR A 285 13.66 2.54 3.17
N SER A 286 12.60 3.25 3.52
CA SER A 286 12.39 4.65 3.11
C SER A 286 13.53 5.57 3.54
N GLY A 287 14.15 6.24 2.57
CA GLY A 287 15.21 7.23 2.74
C GLY A 287 16.63 6.66 2.78
N ASP A 288 16.85 5.35 2.62
CA ASP A 288 18.17 4.73 2.58
C ASP A 288 18.76 4.54 1.17
N GLU A 289 18.11 5.15 0.16
CA GLU A 289 18.50 5.09 -1.27
C GLU A 289 18.24 3.74 -1.94
N SER A 290 17.60 2.80 -1.27
CA SER A 290 17.16 1.55 -1.90
C SER A 290 15.99 1.78 -2.87
N VAL A 291 15.94 1.00 -3.96
CA VAL A 291 14.87 1.08 -4.96
C VAL A 291 13.63 0.38 -4.42
N GLN A 292 12.51 1.09 -4.38
CA GLN A 292 11.26 0.61 -3.82
C GLN A 292 10.69 -0.57 -4.62
N GLY A 293 10.76 -1.77 -4.02
CA GLY A 293 10.11 -2.97 -4.54
C GLY A 293 10.48 -3.35 -5.97
N ALA A 294 11.76 -3.18 -6.38
CA ALA A 294 12.21 -3.65 -7.69
C ALA A 294 12.05 -5.17 -7.81
N LEU A 295 11.57 -5.63 -8.97
CA LEU A 295 11.35 -7.05 -9.23
C LEU A 295 12.68 -7.84 -9.26
N ARG A 296 12.69 -9.02 -8.64
CA ARG A 296 13.75 -10.02 -8.75
C ARG A 296 13.31 -11.13 -9.72
N PRO A 297 13.79 -11.12 -10.98
CA PRO A 297 13.33 -12.08 -12.00
C PRO A 297 13.59 -13.53 -11.64
N GLU A 298 14.72 -13.81 -10.97
CA GLU A 298 15.14 -15.17 -10.56
C GLU A 298 14.21 -15.81 -9.53
N GLY A 299 13.52 -14.97 -8.74
CA GLY A 299 12.54 -15.40 -7.73
C GLY A 299 11.08 -15.25 -8.17
N THR A 300 10.83 -14.77 -9.39
CA THR A 300 9.50 -14.43 -9.90
C THR A 300 9.08 -15.37 -11.01
N TRP A 301 7.86 -15.90 -10.94
CA TRP A 301 7.33 -16.82 -11.94
C TRP A 301 5.80 -16.84 -11.97
N ILE A 302 5.24 -17.27 -13.10
CA ILE A 302 3.83 -17.60 -13.29
C ILE A 302 3.75 -19.04 -13.80
N LYS A 303 2.89 -19.84 -13.19
CA LYS A 303 2.67 -21.24 -13.57
C LYS A 303 1.19 -21.56 -13.68
N ILE A 304 0.81 -22.25 -14.75
CA ILE A 304 -0.55 -22.69 -15.02
C ILE A 304 -0.64 -24.19 -14.83
N TYR A 305 -1.66 -24.62 -14.12
CA TYR A 305 -2.03 -26.02 -13.89
C TYR A 305 -3.41 -26.24 -14.48
N PRO A 306 -3.53 -26.56 -15.78
CA PRO A 306 -4.82 -26.89 -16.37
C PRO A 306 -5.33 -28.21 -15.80
N ASN A 307 -6.65 -28.32 -15.61
CA ASN A 307 -7.23 -29.62 -15.23
C ASN A 307 -6.92 -30.65 -16.34
N TRP A 308 -6.50 -31.84 -15.90
CA TRP A 308 -6.25 -33.00 -16.75
C TRP A 308 -5.14 -32.86 -17.82
N LYS A 309 -4.27 -31.84 -17.68
CA LYS A 309 -3.12 -31.59 -18.59
C LYS A 309 -1.88 -31.27 -17.77
N PRO A 310 -0.67 -31.50 -18.32
CA PRO A 310 0.58 -31.10 -17.67
C PRO A 310 0.61 -29.61 -17.36
N ALA A 311 1.17 -29.27 -16.21
CA ALA A 311 1.44 -27.89 -15.83
C ALA A 311 2.56 -27.29 -16.69
N TYR A 312 2.53 -25.97 -16.90
CA TYR A 312 3.55 -25.24 -17.64
C TYR A 312 3.82 -23.86 -17.04
N SER A 313 5.04 -23.37 -17.24
CA SER A 313 5.43 -22.01 -16.85
C SER A 313 5.14 -21.03 -17.98
N VAL A 314 4.75 -19.81 -17.61
CA VAL A 314 4.59 -18.69 -18.54
C VAL A 314 5.82 -17.79 -18.43
N GLU A 315 6.39 -17.40 -19.57
CA GLU A 315 7.47 -16.42 -19.58
C GLU A 315 6.98 -15.08 -19.01
N ILE A 316 7.73 -14.53 -18.05
CA ILE A 316 7.36 -13.29 -17.39
C ILE A 316 7.77 -12.08 -18.20
N LYS A 317 6.93 -11.05 -18.22
CA LYS A 317 7.24 -9.75 -18.83
C LYS A 317 8.39 -9.08 -18.06
N LYS A 318 9.34 -8.49 -18.77
CA LYS A 318 10.42 -7.69 -18.18
C LYS A 318 9.85 -6.50 -17.42
N SER A 319 10.46 -6.20 -16.29
CA SER A 319 10.06 -5.11 -15.39
C SER A 319 11.30 -4.39 -14.89
N GLU A 320 11.33 -3.07 -15.00
CA GLU A 320 12.44 -2.23 -14.55
C GLU A 320 11.91 -1.04 -13.74
N GLY A 321 12.58 -0.71 -12.64
CA GLY A 321 12.21 0.40 -11.76
C GLY A 321 11.41 0.02 -10.53
N GLY A 322 10.93 1.03 -9.82
CA GLY A 322 10.19 0.88 -8.55
C GLY A 322 8.86 0.17 -8.69
N HIS A 323 8.41 -0.47 -7.61
CA HIS A 323 7.15 -1.23 -7.51
C HIS A 323 6.96 -2.25 -8.65
N GLY A 324 8.03 -3.02 -8.95
CA GLY A 324 8.01 -4.01 -10.02
C GLY A 324 7.87 -3.38 -11.42
N GLY A 325 8.38 -2.17 -11.62
CA GLY A 325 8.30 -1.42 -12.88
C GLY A 325 6.96 -0.71 -13.09
N GLY A 326 6.10 -0.63 -12.07
CA GLY A 326 4.80 0.04 -12.18
C GLY A 326 4.88 1.56 -12.14
N ASP A 327 5.84 2.12 -11.41
CA ASP A 327 5.95 3.57 -11.20
C ASP A 327 6.10 4.36 -12.51
N PRO A 328 7.07 4.07 -13.38
CA PRO A 328 7.24 4.84 -14.60
C PRO A 328 6.03 4.75 -15.54
N ILE A 329 5.37 3.58 -15.60
CA ILE A 329 4.19 3.38 -16.44
C ILE A 329 3.00 4.17 -15.90
N MET A 330 2.77 4.15 -14.58
CA MET A 330 1.71 4.93 -13.93
C MET A 330 1.94 6.42 -14.09
N LEU A 331 3.17 6.90 -13.89
CA LEU A 331 3.49 8.32 -14.05
C LEU A 331 3.28 8.80 -15.49
N SER A 332 3.68 8.00 -16.48
CA SER A 332 3.40 8.30 -17.88
C SER A 332 1.89 8.32 -18.18
N ASP A 333 1.10 7.40 -17.59
CA ASP A 333 -0.36 7.37 -17.74
C ASP A 333 -1.05 8.59 -17.07
N ILE A 334 -0.46 9.14 -16.01
CA ILE A 334 -0.98 10.34 -15.34
C ILE A 334 -0.59 11.62 -16.07
N PHE A 335 0.69 11.77 -16.41
CA PHE A 335 1.25 13.06 -16.88
C PHE A 335 1.43 13.15 -18.39
N GLU A 336 1.29 12.03 -19.11
CA GLU A 336 1.42 11.97 -20.58
C GLU A 336 0.25 11.16 -21.19
N PRO A 337 -1.02 11.47 -20.84
CA PRO A 337 -2.17 10.66 -21.24
C PRO A 337 -2.32 10.57 -22.78
N GLU A 338 -1.85 11.57 -23.52
CA GLU A 338 -1.86 11.60 -24.99
C GLU A 338 -0.91 10.58 -25.63
N LYS A 339 0.07 10.08 -24.89
CA LYS A 339 1.00 9.03 -25.35
C LYS A 339 0.48 7.63 -25.07
N GLN A 340 -0.60 7.50 -24.30
CA GLN A 340 -1.11 6.20 -23.88
C GLN A 340 -2.12 5.64 -24.87
N SER A 341 -2.05 4.33 -25.09
CA SER A 341 -3.12 3.58 -25.74
C SER A 341 -4.29 3.35 -24.79
N GLU A 342 -5.44 2.95 -25.33
CA GLU A 342 -6.60 2.55 -24.50
C GLU A 342 -6.20 1.55 -23.40
N ASP A 343 -6.55 1.87 -22.15
CA ASP A 343 -6.27 1.00 -21.01
C ASP A 343 -7.28 -0.15 -20.90
N LYS A 344 -7.09 -1.18 -21.74
CA LYS A 344 -7.93 -2.38 -21.78
C LYS A 344 -7.94 -3.16 -20.46
N LEU A 345 -6.93 -2.96 -19.61
CA LEU A 345 -6.84 -3.62 -18.32
C LEU A 345 -7.52 -2.82 -17.19
N LYS A 346 -7.94 -1.58 -17.46
CA LYS A 346 -8.53 -0.67 -16.47
C LYS A 346 -7.63 -0.49 -15.23
N ARG A 347 -6.37 -0.12 -15.46
CA ARG A 347 -5.37 0.08 -14.40
C ARG A 347 -5.60 1.37 -13.63
N ALA A 348 -6.11 2.40 -14.30
CA ALA A 348 -6.44 3.67 -13.66
C ALA A 348 -7.51 3.46 -12.59
N ALA A 349 -7.16 3.79 -11.34
CA ALA A 349 -8.03 3.60 -10.19
C ALA A 349 -8.61 4.95 -9.73
N ASP A 350 -9.89 4.96 -9.42
CA ASP A 350 -10.60 6.12 -8.88
C ASP A 350 -10.91 5.97 -7.38
N HIS A 351 -11.67 6.92 -6.83
CA HIS A 351 -12.14 6.90 -5.45
C HIS A 351 -12.92 5.65 -5.08
N ARG A 352 -13.65 5.01 -6.01
CA ARG A 352 -14.40 3.78 -5.76
C ARG A 352 -13.44 2.61 -5.52
N SER A 353 -12.45 2.43 -6.40
CA SER A 353 -11.37 1.45 -6.19
C SER A 353 -10.64 1.71 -4.88
N GLY A 354 -10.32 2.98 -4.58
CA GLY A 354 -9.72 3.41 -3.30
C GLY A 354 -10.56 3.00 -2.11
N ALA A 355 -11.87 3.29 -2.14
CA ALA A 355 -12.80 2.96 -1.07
C ALA A 355 -12.89 1.44 -0.84
N TRP A 356 -13.15 0.63 -1.88
CA TRP A 356 -13.27 -0.82 -1.73
C TRP A 356 -12.00 -1.45 -1.16
N SER A 357 -10.82 -0.99 -1.54
CA SER A 357 -9.56 -1.53 -1.02
C SER A 357 -9.34 -1.21 0.46
N ILE A 358 -9.53 0.05 0.87
CA ILE A 358 -9.33 0.44 2.29
C ILE A 358 -10.42 -0.13 3.19
N LEU A 359 -11.68 -0.18 2.73
CA LEU A 359 -12.78 -0.74 3.53
C LEU A 359 -12.58 -2.23 3.82
N THR A 360 -11.91 -2.98 2.94
CA THR A 360 -11.48 -4.35 3.24
C THR A 360 -10.53 -4.40 4.43
N GLY A 361 -9.51 -3.51 4.44
CA GLY A 361 -8.56 -3.41 5.55
C GLY A 361 -9.21 -2.89 6.85
N ILE A 362 -10.12 -1.93 6.75
CA ILE A 362 -10.88 -1.38 7.88
C ILE A 362 -11.80 -2.47 8.48
N ALA A 363 -12.50 -3.23 7.64
CA ALA A 363 -13.30 -4.38 8.07
C ALA A 363 -12.44 -5.42 8.79
N ALA A 364 -11.22 -5.71 8.28
CA ALA A 364 -10.28 -6.60 8.95
C ALA A 364 -9.88 -6.06 10.34
N ASN A 365 -9.59 -4.76 10.47
CA ASN A 365 -9.29 -4.13 11.76
C ASN A 365 -10.47 -4.25 12.75
N HIS A 366 -11.70 -3.98 12.29
CA HIS A 366 -12.90 -4.16 13.13
C HIS A 366 -13.11 -5.63 13.51
N SER A 367 -12.89 -6.55 12.56
CA SER A 367 -13.02 -7.99 12.82
C SER A 367 -12.00 -8.48 13.84
N MET A 368 -10.72 -8.08 13.74
CA MET A 368 -9.70 -8.40 14.75
C MET A 368 -10.08 -7.90 16.15
N LYS A 369 -10.66 -6.69 16.23
CA LYS A 369 -11.07 -6.10 17.51
C LYS A 369 -12.32 -6.75 18.11
N LYS A 370 -13.31 -7.10 17.27
CA LYS A 370 -14.63 -7.61 17.70
C LYS A 370 -14.72 -9.14 17.70
N HIS A 371 -13.78 -9.82 17.04
CA HIS A 371 -13.77 -11.29 16.83
C HIS A 371 -15.00 -11.83 16.08
N ILE A 372 -15.56 -11.03 15.16
CA ILE A 372 -16.71 -11.37 14.32
C ILE A 372 -16.46 -10.98 12.86
N PRO A 373 -17.13 -11.63 11.89
CA PRO A 373 -17.15 -11.15 10.51
C PRO A 373 -17.79 -9.76 10.39
N ILE A 374 -17.28 -8.93 9.49
CA ILE A 374 -17.78 -7.56 9.21
C ILE A 374 -18.20 -7.48 7.75
N LYS A 375 -19.41 -7.03 7.47
CA LYS A 375 -19.84 -6.71 6.12
C LYS A 375 -19.40 -5.31 5.73
N ILE A 376 -18.96 -5.15 4.48
CA ILE A 376 -18.49 -3.84 3.99
C ILE A 376 -19.62 -2.81 4.01
N GLU A 377 -20.84 -3.21 3.71
CA GLU A 377 -22.03 -2.35 3.74
C GLU A 377 -22.36 -1.78 5.14
N GLU A 378 -21.89 -2.43 6.22
CA GLU A 378 -22.04 -1.92 7.60
C GLU A 378 -21.08 -0.74 7.90
N LEU A 379 -20.03 -0.55 7.10
CA LEU A 379 -19.06 0.53 7.25
C LEU A 379 -19.45 1.75 6.41
N VAL A 380 -19.80 1.52 5.16
CA VAL A 380 -20.28 2.54 4.21
C VAL A 380 -21.38 1.94 3.36
N ASP A 381 -22.56 2.53 3.42
CA ASP A 381 -23.74 2.15 2.66
C ASP A 381 -23.70 2.67 1.20
N ASN A 382 -24.41 2.00 0.30
CA ASN A 382 -24.58 2.40 -1.11
C ASN A 382 -23.27 2.67 -1.87
N LEU A 383 -22.22 1.91 -1.57
CA LEU A 383 -20.93 2.04 -2.23
C LEU A 383 -21.01 1.59 -3.69
N GLU A 384 -20.68 2.50 -4.62
CA GLU A 384 -20.67 2.22 -6.06
C GLU A 384 -19.54 1.26 -6.45
N LEU A 385 -19.79 0.45 -7.48
CA LEU A 385 -18.76 -0.43 -8.05
C LEU A 385 -17.72 0.39 -8.82
N PRO A 386 -16.44 0.00 -8.82
CA PRO A 386 -15.37 0.66 -9.55
C PRO A 386 -15.45 0.47 -11.06
#